data_5906b1127a7ec3e4378cbb157209c583
#
_entry.id   5906b1127a7ec3e4378cbb157209c583
#
_cell.length_a   1.000
_cell.length_b   1.000
_cell.length_c   1.000
_cell.angle_alpha   90.00
_cell.angle_beta   90.00
_cell.angle_gamma   90.00
#
_symmetry.space_group_name_H-M   'P 1'
#
loop_
_entity.id
_entity.type
_entity.pdbx_description
1 polymer ?
#
loop_
_entity_poly.entity_id
_entity_poly.type
_entity_poly.pdbx_seq_one_letter_code
_entity_poly.pdbx_strand_id
1 'polypeptide(L)'
;RLLGYISKNYKCRFWLFGGNEDCEGLTVLQTKIPGSTSLAGKLTLDEELVFMSKLDLMIAMDSSNMHMAALIGTKVISLWGGTDPLSGFSAWMQPENFSIRIPVEELTCRPCTTYGKGECLRGDFACMTWLTPEMVFEKIEKLVLSVISK
;
A
#
# COMPACT_ATOMS: atom_id res chain seq x y z
N ARG A 1 -6.33 -8.93 -6.49
CA ARG A 1 -7.05 -8.25 -7.59
C ARG A 1 -6.28 -7.03 -8.09
N LEU A 2 -5.89 -6.05 -7.24
CA LEU A 2 -5.14 -4.85 -7.68
C LEU A 2 -3.90 -5.19 -8.51
N LEU A 3 -3.00 -6.06 -8.00
CA LEU A 3 -1.79 -6.46 -8.73
C LEU A 3 -2.11 -7.15 -10.07
N GLY A 4 -3.27 -7.83 -10.17
CA GLY A 4 -3.73 -8.40 -11.43
C GLY A 4 -4.14 -7.35 -12.46
N TYR A 5 -4.70 -6.20 -12.03
CA TYR A 5 -4.95 -5.06 -12.94
C TYR A 5 -3.65 -4.43 -13.42
N ILE A 6 -2.69 -4.23 -12.51
CA ILE A 6 -1.39 -3.66 -12.85
C ILE A 6 -0.66 -4.57 -13.85
N SER A 7 -0.56 -5.88 -13.59
CA SER A 7 0.16 -6.81 -14.47
C SER A 7 -0.46 -7.01 -15.86
N LYS A 8 -1.76 -6.76 -16.01
CA LYS A 8 -2.42 -6.80 -17.32
C LYS A 8 -2.07 -5.61 -18.21
N ASN A 9 -1.79 -4.46 -17.61
CA ASN A 9 -1.59 -3.20 -18.33
C ASN A 9 -0.11 -2.79 -18.39
N TYR A 10 0.73 -3.28 -17.48
CA TYR A 10 2.12 -2.87 -17.33
C TYR A 10 3.05 -4.07 -17.17
N LYS A 11 4.19 -4.04 -17.86
CA LYS A 11 5.27 -5.02 -17.67
C LYS A 11 6.03 -4.66 -16.40
N CYS A 12 5.76 -5.35 -15.30
CA CYS A 12 6.33 -5.08 -13.99
C CYS A 12 6.67 -6.36 -13.21
N ARG A 13 7.45 -6.21 -12.16
CA ARG A 13 7.71 -7.24 -11.14
C ARG A 13 7.16 -6.76 -9.81
N PHE A 14 6.68 -7.67 -8.99
CA PHE A 14 6.17 -7.37 -7.67
C PHE A 14 7.07 -7.97 -6.60
N TRP A 15 7.42 -7.15 -5.63
CA TRP A 15 8.18 -7.55 -4.46
C TRP A 15 7.27 -7.40 -3.24
N LEU A 16 7.07 -8.52 -2.52
CA LEU A 16 6.14 -8.55 -1.39
C LEU A 16 6.95 -8.45 -0.10
N PHE A 17 6.80 -7.34 0.60
CA PHE A 17 7.45 -7.08 1.89
C PHE A 17 6.51 -7.43 3.03
N GLY A 18 7.07 -7.93 4.14
CA GLY A 18 6.36 -8.28 5.37
C GLY A 18 7.32 -8.77 6.43
N GLY A 19 6.87 -8.83 7.67
CA GLY A 19 7.61 -9.41 8.78
C GLY A 19 7.67 -10.95 8.72
N ASN A 20 8.33 -11.54 9.71
CA ASN A 20 8.42 -13.00 9.81
C ASN A 20 7.03 -13.65 9.93
N GLU A 21 6.09 -12.99 10.59
CA GLU A 21 4.70 -13.40 10.74
C GLU A 21 3.93 -13.45 9.42
N ASP A 22 4.36 -12.71 8.41
CA ASP A 22 3.71 -12.64 7.10
C ASP A 22 4.23 -13.68 6.09
N CYS A 23 5.33 -14.40 6.42
CA CYS A 23 6.03 -15.28 5.48
C CYS A 23 5.12 -16.31 4.82
N GLU A 24 4.26 -16.99 5.59
CA GLU A 24 3.35 -18.01 5.07
C GLU A 24 2.31 -17.38 4.14
N GLY A 25 1.65 -16.31 4.58
CA GLY A 25 0.63 -15.61 3.79
C GLY A 25 1.18 -15.04 2.50
N LEU A 26 2.38 -14.45 2.53
CA LEU A 26 3.02 -13.87 1.36
C LEU A 26 3.57 -14.94 0.40
N THR A 27 3.99 -16.10 0.92
CA THR A 27 4.34 -17.26 0.08
C THR A 27 3.12 -17.77 -0.69
N VAL A 28 1.97 -17.91 -0.03
CA VAL A 28 0.71 -18.26 -0.70
C VAL A 28 0.28 -17.19 -1.70
N LEU A 29 0.44 -15.92 -1.36
CA LEU A 29 0.11 -14.82 -2.27
C LEU A 29 0.99 -14.84 -3.53
N GLN A 30 2.28 -15.10 -3.37
CA GLN A 30 3.24 -15.23 -4.47
C GLN A 30 2.80 -16.27 -5.51
N THR A 31 2.25 -17.41 -5.09
CA THR A 31 1.78 -18.44 -6.04
C THR A 31 0.60 -17.98 -6.89
N LYS A 32 -0.14 -16.98 -6.41
CA LYS A 32 -1.35 -16.44 -7.07
C LYS A 32 -1.08 -15.24 -7.98
N ILE A 33 0.12 -14.66 -7.92
CA ILE A 33 0.46 -13.42 -8.63
C ILE A 33 1.70 -13.69 -9.50
N PRO A 34 1.55 -13.90 -10.81
CA PRO A 34 2.68 -14.08 -11.72
C PRO A 34 3.65 -12.90 -11.64
N GLY A 35 4.95 -13.19 -11.62
CA GLY A 35 5.99 -12.17 -11.54
C GLY A 35 6.19 -11.56 -10.15
N SER A 36 5.57 -12.12 -9.11
CA SER A 36 5.81 -11.70 -7.73
C SER A 36 6.86 -12.56 -7.03
N THR A 37 7.56 -11.95 -6.06
CA THR A 37 8.53 -12.59 -5.18
C THR A 37 8.35 -12.07 -3.76
N SER A 38 8.18 -12.98 -2.80
CA SER A 38 8.16 -12.63 -1.38
C SER A 38 9.58 -12.41 -0.86
N LEU A 39 9.78 -11.30 -0.17
CA LEU A 39 11.01 -10.93 0.54
C LEU A 39 10.88 -11.08 2.07
N ALA A 40 9.70 -11.41 2.57
CA ALA A 40 9.43 -11.54 4.01
C ALA A 40 10.41 -12.52 4.66
N GLY A 41 11.09 -12.06 5.73
CA GLY A 41 12.06 -12.82 6.47
C GLY A 41 13.35 -13.19 5.72
N LYS A 42 13.60 -12.62 4.54
CA LYS A 42 14.76 -12.95 3.70
C LYS A 42 15.87 -11.92 3.73
N LEU A 43 15.58 -10.72 4.17
CA LEU A 43 16.48 -9.58 4.19
C LEU A 43 16.62 -9.04 5.59
N THR A 44 17.77 -8.50 5.92
CA THR A 44 17.96 -7.64 7.09
C THR A 44 17.30 -6.28 6.83
N LEU A 45 17.09 -5.48 7.87
CA LEU A 45 16.52 -4.15 7.72
C LEU A 45 17.32 -3.26 6.75
N ASP A 46 18.64 -3.29 6.84
CA ASP A 46 19.51 -2.51 5.96
C ASP A 46 19.38 -2.95 4.49
N GLU A 47 19.31 -4.26 4.26
CA GLU A 47 19.09 -4.82 2.92
C GLU A 47 17.70 -4.46 2.38
N GLU A 48 16.66 -4.46 3.22
CA GLU A 48 15.32 -4.02 2.84
C GLU A 48 15.32 -2.54 2.42
N LEU A 49 15.95 -1.66 3.19
CA LEU A 49 16.06 -0.24 2.85
C LEU A 49 16.80 -0.02 1.52
N VAL A 50 17.93 -0.71 1.31
CA VAL A 50 18.66 -0.66 0.03
C VAL A 50 17.77 -1.19 -1.11
N PHE A 51 17.05 -2.28 -0.89
CA PHE A 51 16.13 -2.83 -1.89
C PHE A 51 14.99 -1.85 -2.22
N MET A 52 14.33 -1.31 -1.20
CA MET A 52 13.25 -0.34 -1.35
C MET A 52 13.70 0.89 -2.13
N SER A 53 14.95 1.36 -1.94
CA SER A 53 15.50 2.52 -2.67
C SER A 53 15.60 2.32 -4.19
N LYS A 54 15.50 1.09 -4.68
CA LYS A 54 15.55 0.72 -6.10
C LYS A 54 14.17 0.46 -6.71
N LEU A 55 13.11 0.57 -5.92
CA LEU A 55 11.75 0.40 -6.43
C LEU A 55 11.29 1.65 -7.18
N ASP A 56 10.57 1.46 -8.26
CA ASP A 56 9.88 2.54 -8.96
C ASP A 56 8.70 3.07 -8.15
N LEU A 57 8.04 2.20 -7.38
CA LEU A 57 6.87 2.51 -6.59
C LEU A 57 6.70 1.52 -5.44
N MET A 58 6.39 2.01 -4.24
CA MET A 58 5.84 1.24 -3.14
C MET A 58 4.33 1.47 -3.06
N ILE A 59 3.55 0.39 -2.93
CA ILE A 59 2.13 0.44 -2.57
C ILE A 59 2.01 -0.23 -1.20
N ALA A 60 1.57 0.52 -0.20
CA ALA A 60 1.51 0.02 1.17
C ALA A 60 0.24 0.49 1.88
N MET A 61 -0.15 -0.22 2.92
CA MET A 61 -1.08 0.28 3.91
C MET A 61 -0.35 1.21 4.88
N ASP A 62 -1.06 1.78 5.87
CA ASP A 62 -0.46 2.42 7.05
C ASP A 62 0.40 1.39 7.81
N SER A 63 1.70 1.40 7.57
CA SER A 63 2.65 0.39 8.04
C SER A 63 4.08 0.91 8.08
N SER A 64 4.98 0.19 8.78
CA SER A 64 6.41 0.51 8.80
C SER A 64 7.03 0.56 7.41
N ASN A 65 6.65 -0.35 6.50
CA ASN A 65 7.15 -0.38 5.12
C ASN A 65 6.83 0.91 4.35
N MET A 66 5.63 1.49 4.58
CA MET A 66 5.26 2.78 4.01
C MET A 66 6.22 3.88 4.44
N HIS A 67 6.50 3.95 5.74
CA HIS A 67 7.38 4.98 6.31
C HIS A 67 8.82 4.78 5.87
N MET A 68 9.35 3.56 5.92
CA MET A 68 10.71 3.25 5.48
C MET A 68 10.93 3.64 4.02
N ALA A 69 10.05 3.21 3.12
CA ALA A 69 10.15 3.55 1.71
C ALA A 69 10.10 5.07 1.47
N ALA A 70 9.22 5.79 2.17
CA ALA A 70 9.12 7.25 2.07
C ALA A 70 10.39 7.95 2.55
N LEU A 71 10.98 7.53 3.67
CA LEU A 71 12.19 8.11 4.25
C LEU A 71 13.43 7.99 3.35
N ILE A 72 13.52 6.91 2.58
CA ILE A 72 14.63 6.71 1.63
C ILE A 72 14.35 7.30 0.24
N GLY A 73 13.25 8.02 0.06
CA GLY A 73 12.90 8.74 -1.17
C GLY A 73 12.18 7.93 -2.24
N THR A 74 11.75 6.70 -1.95
CA THR A 74 10.91 5.91 -2.85
C THR A 74 9.51 6.54 -2.94
N LYS A 75 8.92 6.57 -4.14
CA LYS A 75 7.52 6.99 -4.29
C LYS A 75 6.61 6.00 -3.58
N VAL A 76 5.67 6.51 -2.77
CA VAL A 76 4.77 5.68 -1.97
C VAL A 76 3.33 6.06 -2.21
N ILE A 77 2.55 5.12 -2.72
CA ILE A 77 1.08 5.18 -2.68
C ILE A 77 0.63 4.46 -1.41
N SER A 78 -0.06 5.18 -0.54
CA SER A 78 -0.58 4.65 0.72
C SER A 78 -2.09 4.44 0.66
N LEU A 79 -2.54 3.27 1.11
CA LEU A 79 -3.96 2.88 1.16
C LEU A 79 -4.45 2.95 2.61
N TRP A 80 -5.53 3.66 2.85
CA TRP A 80 -6.01 3.96 4.20
C TRP A 80 -7.40 3.40 4.44
N GLY A 81 -7.53 2.65 5.52
CA GLY A 81 -8.80 2.10 6.02
C GLY A 81 -9.31 2.85 7.24
N GLY A 82 -9.22 2.23 8.41
CA GLY A 82 -9.68 2.79 9.69
C GLY A 82 -8.82 3.91 10.27
N THR A 83 -7.57 4.06 9.82
CA THR A 83 -6.68 5.20 10.10
C THR A 83 -6.80 6.27 9.03
N ASP A 84 -6.20 7.44 9.26
CA ASP A 84 -6.18 8.53 8.28
C ASP A 84 -4.85 9.30 8.34
N PRO A 85 -4.30 9.73 7.20
CA PRO A 85 -3.07 10.53 7.16
C PRO A 85 -3.18 11.84 7.96
N LEU A 86 -4.39 12.39 8.14
CA LEU A 86 -4.63 13.57 8.96
C LEU A 86 -4.32 13.35 10.45
N SER A 87 -4.23 12.09 10.90
CA SER A 87 -3.80 11.74 12.27
C SER A 87 -2.28 11.88 12.48
N GLY A 88 -1.54 12.40 11.50
CA GLY A 88 -0.09 12.62 11.59
C GLY A 88 0.77 11.44 11.11
N PHE A 89 0.17 10.42 10.50
CA PHE A 89 0.87 9.21 10.01
C PHE A 89 1.09 9.19 8.50
N SER A 90 0.91 10.31 7.79
CA SER A 90 1.16 10.36 6.35
C SER A 90 2.61 9.98 6.01
N ALA A 91 2.80 9.36 4.85
CA ALA A 91 4.12 9.03 4.35
C ALA A 91 4.96 10.31 4.14
N TRP A 92 6.18 10.32 4.67
CA TRP A 92 7.05 11.50 4.69
C TRP A 92 7.33 12.04 3.28
N MET A 93 7.14 13.35 3.09
CA MET A 93 7.38 14.07 1.83
C MET A 93 6.68 13.49 0.59
N GLN A 94 5.64 12.67 0.78
CA GLN A 94 4.83 12.22 -0.34
C GLN A 94 3.69 13.22 -0.62
N PRO A 95 3.28 13.40 -1.88
CA PRO A 95 2.12 14.24 -2.22
C PRO A 95 0.84 13.75 -1.53
N GLU A 96 -0.03 14.66 -1.09
CA GLU A 96 -1.27 14.31 -0.41
C GLU A 96 -2.16 13.37 -1.23
N ASN A 97 -2.24 13.58 -2.54
CA ASN A 97 -3.02 12.75 -3.45
C ASN A 97 -2.49 11.32 -3.63
N PHE A 98 -1.29 11.00 -3.07
CA PHE A 98 -0.76 9.63 -2.99
C PHE A 98 -1.34 8.85 -1.82
N SER A 99 -2.10 9.50 -0.94
CA SER A 99 -2.88 8.86 0.12
C SER A 99 -4.29 8.53 -0.39
N ILE A 100 -4.51 7.25 -0.71
CA ILE A 100 -5.77 6.79 -1.30
C ILE A 100 -6.68 6.27 -0.19
N ARG A 101 -7.85 6.90 -0.07
CA ARG A 101 -8.85 6.60 0.96
C ARG A 101 -10.26 6.94 0.48
N ILE A 102 -11.27 6.44 1.17
CA ILE A 102 -12.62 7.00 1.08
C ILE A 102 -12.61 8.34 1.83
N PRO A 103 -13.04 9.45 1.23
CA PRO A 103 -13.08 10.76 1.89
C PRO A 103 -13.89 10.74 3.19
N VAL A 104 -13.48 11.55 4.18
CA VAL A 104 -14.21 11.65 5.47
C VAL A 104 -15.60 12.25 5.27
N GLU A 105 -15.80 13.06 4.26
CA GLU A 105 -17.09 13.63 3.88
C GLU A 105 -18.09 12.57 3.40
N GLU A 106 -17.58 11.50 2.78
CA GLU A 106 -18.38 10.36 2.31
C GLU A 106 -18.53 9.29 3.40
N LEU A 107 -17.57 9.19 4.32
CA LEU A 107 -17.53 8.17 5.38
C LEU A 107 -17.10 8.79 6.70
N THR A 108 -18.04 9.44 7.38
CA THR A 108 -17.82 10.26 8.59
C THR A 108 -17.34 9.50 9.82
N CYS A 109 -17.36 8.15 9.82
CA CYS A 109 -16.80 7.34 10.89
C CYS A 109 -15.26 7.23 10.83
N ARG A 110 -14.59 7.87 9.87
CA ARG A 110 -13.12 7.86 9.73
C ARG A 110 -12.52 9.15 10.30
N PRO A 111 -11.31 9.07 10.90
CA PRO A 111 -10.65 7.84 11.36
C PRO A 111 -11.41 7.22 12.53
N CYS A 112 -11.52 5.88 12.58
CA CYS A 112 -12.21 5.21 13.69
C CYS A 112 -11.48 5.43 15.03
N THR A 113 -10.15 5.34 14.97
CA THR A 113 -9.24 5.64 16.08
C THR A 113 -7.92 6.13 15.50
N THR A 114 -7.09 6.76 16.32
CA THR A 114 -5.75 7.22 15.90
C THR A 114 -4.89 6.08 15.34
N TYR A 115 -4.99 4.89 15.91
CA TYR A 115 -4.14 3.74 15.55
C TYR A 115 -4.89 2.64 14.77
N GLY A 116 -6.12 2.86 14.35
CA GLY A 116 -6.91 1.86 13.62
C GLY A 116 -7.27 0.62 14.44
N LYS A 117 -7.12 0.66 15.77
CA LYS A 117 -7.43 -0.46 16.68
C LYS A 117 -8.88 -0.34 17.16
N GLY A 118 -9.54 -1.49 17.29
CA GLY A 118 -10.90 -1.58 17.77
C GLY A 118 -11.85 -2.20 16.76
N GLU A 119 -13.08 -2.41 17.17
CA GLU A 119 -14.14 -2.96 16.33
C GLU A 119 -14.68 -1.90 15.36
N CYS A 120 -15.12 -2.35 14.20
CA CYS A 120 -15.80 -1.48 13.26
C CYS A 120 -17.18 -1.10 13.79
N LEU A 121 -17.39 0.16 14.16
CA LEU A 121 -18.67 0.66 14.69
C LEU A 121 -19.85 0.47 13.71
N ARG A 122 -19.58 0.46 12.41
CA ARG A 122 -20.57 0.18 11.36
C ARG A 122 -20.80 -1.31 11.14
N GLY A 123 -19.83 -2.15 11.48
CA GLY A 123 -19.82 -3.59 11.23
C GLY A 123 -19.56 -4.02 9.78
N ASP A 124 -19.52 -3.09 8.81
CA ASP A 124 -19.41 -3.36 7.37
C ASP A 124 -18.02 -3.08 6.77
N PHE A 125 -17.11 -2.51 7.57
CA PHE A 125 -15.78 -2.10 7.13
C PHE A 125 -15.79 -1.25 5.84
N ALA A 126 -16.75 -0.34 5.71
CA ALA A 126 -16.94 0.49 4.52
C ALA A 126 -15.67 1.20 4.04
N CYS A 127 -14.78 1.62 4.97
CA CYS A 127 -13.49 2.21 4.65
C CYS A 127 -12.58 1.31 3.79
N MET A 128 -12.77 0.00 3.85
CA MET A 128 -12.04 -0.99 3.06
C MET A 128 -12.87 -1.58 1.93
N THR A 129 -14.17 -1.85 2.18
CA THR A 129 -15.04 -2.52 1.21
C THR A 129 -15.45 -1.60 0.07
N TRP A 130 -15.59 -0.29 0.32
CA TRP A 130 -15.88 0.69 -0.72
C TRP A 130 -14.64 1.08 -1.54
N LEU A 131 -13.44 0.94 -0.97
CA LEU A 131 -12.18 1.20 -1.67
C LEU A 131 -11.84 -0.01 -2.54
N THR A 132 -12.47 -0.11 -3.71
CA THR A 132 -12.30 -1.26 -4.58
C THR A 132 -10.93 -1.28 -5.26
N PRO A 133 -10.41 -2.48 -5.62
CA PRO A 133 -9.16 -2.60 -6.37
C PRO A 133 -9.15 -1.81 -7.69
N GLU A 134 -10.32 -1.68 -8.34
CA GLU A 134 -10.51 -0.93 -9.57
C GLU A 134 -10.28 0.58 -9.33
N MET A 135 -10.94 1.14 -8.31
CA MET A 135 -10.77 2.56 -7.93
C MET A 135 -9.31 2.87 -7.57
N VAL A 136 -8.67 1.96 -6.84
CA VAL A 136 -7.26 2.11 -6.47
C VAL A 136 -6.38 2.06 -7.72
N PHE A 137 -6.61 1.12 -8.64
CA PHE A 137 -5.87 1.01 -9.89
C PHE A 137 -5.98 2.29 -10.73
N GLU A 138 -7.19 2.80 -10.96
CA GLU A 138 -7.42 4.02 -11.73
C GLU A 138 -6.68 5.23 -11.14
N LYS A 139 -6.64 5.36 -9.81
CA LYS A 139 -5.89 6.43 -9.13
C LYS A 139 -4.39 6.26 -9.31
N ILE A 140 -3.86 5.05 -9.10
CA ILE A 140 -2.41 4.78 -9.27
C ILE A 140 -2.00 4.99 -10.72
N GLU A 141 -2.80 4.55 -11.67
CA GLU A 141 -2.54 4.73 -13.10
C GLU A 141 -2.38 6.21 -13.46
N LYS A 142 -3.31 7.05 -13.03
CA LYS A 142 -3.27 8.49 -13.27
C LYS A 142 -2.08 9.17 -12.60
N LEU A 143 -1.74 8.77 -11.37
CA LEU A 143 -0.74 9.46 -10.57
C LEU A 143 0.71 9.06 -10.91
N VAL A 144 0.94 7.79 -11.21
CA VAL A 144 2.30 7.24 -11.25
C VAL A 144 2.58 6.37 -12.47
N LEU A 145 1.74 5.37 -12.75
CA LEU A 145 2.08 4.33 -13.74
C LEU A 145 2.23 4.90 -15.15
N SER A 146 1.43 5.85 -15.54
CA SER A 146 1.54 6.53 -16.83
C SER A 146 2.84 7.32 -17.01
N VAL A 147 3.54 7.63 -15.92
CA VAL A 147 4.79 8.41 -15.92
C VAL A 147 6.03 7.51 -15.88
N ILE A 148 6.00 6.43 -15.09
CA ILE A 148 7.15 5.54 -14.93
C ILE A 148 7.29 4.51 -16.06
N SER A 149 6.23 4.28 -16.86
CA SER A 149 6.23 3.32 -17.97
C SER A 149 6.73 3.91 -19.30
N LYS A 150 7.16 5.18 -19.31
CA LYS A 150 7.82 5.84 -20.45
C LYS A 150 9.32 5.68 -20.38
#